data_2f1ca90527cec3de9b9203429b01d0e2
#
_entry.id   2f1ca90527cec3de9b9203429b01d0e2
#
_cell.length_a   1.000
_cell.length_b   1.000
_cell.length_c   1.000
_cell.angle_alpha   90.00
_cell.angle_beta   90.00
_cell.angle_gamma   90.00
#
_symmetry.space_group_name_H-M   'P 1'
#
loop_
_entity.id
_entity.type
_entity.pdbx_description
1 polymer ?
#
loop_
_entity_poly.entity_id
_entity_poly.type
_entity_poly.pdbx_seq_one_letter_code
_entity_poly.pdbx_strand_id
1 'polypeptide(L)'
;PPRSTLFPYTTLFRSGNCGAALVRQDYVLICVKNYSLDDIAEQIAPCVGADTVLLPVMNGIEAGDRLRRRFPHPIVGDSVIYTITAAEADFSARQEGSYTYMAVGSKSPKEEDRDKLKALATLLRDTGLDCRWTEDIESAIWQKYILNCAFNSVTARYQTDLGGIRTDAAKASDLKALLSEAFAVGEATGIALPKDQLPDRKSVV
;
A
#
# COMPACT_ATOMS: atom_id res chain seq x y z
N PRO A 1 6.97 -8.49 -25.58
CA PRO A 1 6.18 -9.25 -24.64
C PRO A 1 4.70 -8.85 -24.76
N PRO A 2 3.74 -9.78 -24.59
CA PRO A 2 2.34 -9.39 -24.63
C PRO A 2 2.14 -8.34 -23.54
N ARG A 3 1.58 -7.19 -23.95
CA ARG A 3 1.18 -6.16 -22.99
C ARG A 3 0.21 -6.82 -22.02
N SER A 4 0.56 -6.86 -20.74
CA SER A 4 -0.30 -7.47 -19.75
C SER A 4 -1.68 -6.81 -19.81
N THR A 5 -2.71 -7.60 -19.66
CA THR A 5 -4.10 -7.15 -19.64
C THR A 5 -4.40 -6.11 -18.53
N LEU A 6 -3.43 -5.83 -17.65
CA LEU A 6 -3.49 -4.78 -16.63
C LEU A 6 -3.42 -3.34 -17.22
N PHE A 7 -2.82 -3.14 -18.39
CA PHE A 7 -2.71 -1.80 -18.99
C PHE A 7 -4.03 -1.18 -19.47
N PRO A 8 -5.00 -1.92 -20.00
CA PRO A 8 -6.29 -1.34 -20.34
C PRO A 8 -6.99 -0.71 -19.15
N TYR A 9 -6.82 -1.26 -17.94
CA TYR A 9 -7.50 -0.77 -16.73
C TYR A 9 -6.93 0.55 -16.23
N THR A 10 -5.61 0.71 -16.22
CA THR A 10 -4.98 2.00 -15.89
C THR A 10 -5.32 3.08 -16.90
N THR A 11 -5.45 2.73 -18.17
CA THR A 11 -5.88 3.65 -19.23
C THR A 11 -7.35 4.01 -19.09
N LEU A 12 -8.23 3.08 -18.75
CA LEU A 12 -9.65 3.31 -18.47
C LEU A 12 -9.84 4.29 -17.31
N PHE A 13 -9.13 4.12 -16.20
CA PHE A 13 -9.22 5.01 -15.04
C PHE A 13 -8.64 6.41 -15.30
N ARG A 14 -7.63 6.55 -16.17
CA ARG A 14 -7.09 7.85 -16.55
C ARG A 14 -7.96 8.59 -17.57
N SER A 15 -8.67 7.88 -18.41
CA SER A 15 -9.48 8.48 -19.50
C SER A 15 -10.89 8.87 -19.07
N GLY A 16 -11.30 8.59 -17.83
CA GLY A 16 -12.67 8.85 -17.38
C GLY A 16 -13.74 8.01 -18.10
N ASN A 17 -13.33 7.06 -18.91
CA ASN A 17 -14.19 6.25 -19.76
C ASN A 17 -14.51 4.87 -19.16
N CYS A 18 -14.80 4.80 -17.87
CA CYS A 18 -15.45 3.64 -17.26
C CYS A 18 -16.94 3.59 -17.61
N GLY A 19 -17.28 3.92 -18.87
CA GLY A 19 -18.64 3.79 -19.36
C GLY A 19 -19.09 2.34 -19.39
N ALA A 20 -20.33 2.11 -19.08
CA ALA A 20 -21.30 1.04 -19.35
C ALA A 20 -20.86 -0.40 -19.79
N ALA A 21 -19.57 -0.66 -20.02
CA ALA A 21 -19.06 -1.94 -20.52
C ALA A 21 -18.28 -2.76 -19.47
N LEU A 22 -18.13 -2.27 -18.24
CA LEU A 22 -17.42 -3.01 -17.19
C LEU A 22 -18.35 -3.99 -16.52
N VAL A 23 -18.14 -5.28 -16.77
CA VAL A 23 -18.72 -6.38 -16.02
C VAL A 23 -18.19 -6.37 -14.58
N ARG A 24 -18.95 -6.95 -13.66
CA ARG A 24 -18.49 -7.18 -12.29
C ARG A 24 -17.15 -7.91 -12.28
N GLN A 25 -16.27 -7.46 -11.43
CA GLN A 25 -14.93 -8.01 -11.26
C GLN A 25 -14.85 -8.82 -9.98
N ASP A 26 -14.07 -9.90 -9.98
CA ASP A 26 -13.79 -10.68 -8.77
C ASP A 26 -12.80 -9.92 -7.87
N TYR A 27 -11.78 -9.30 -8.47
CA TYR A 27 -10.72 -8.55 -7.78
C TYR A 27 -10.50 -7.18 -8.41
N VAL A 28 -10.41 -6.14 -7.59
CA VAL A 28 -10.05 -4.79 -8.02
C VAL A 28 -8.86 -4.30 -7.17
N LEU A 29 -7.71 -4.14 -7.82
CA LEU A 29 -6.52 -3.53 -7.20
C LEU A 29 -6.54 -2.02 -7.44
N ILE A 30 -6.52 -1.24 -6.36
CA ILE A 30 -6.62 0.22 -6.41
C ILE A 30 -5.24 0.81 -6.15
N CYS A 31 -4.54 1.22 -7.22
CA CYS A 31 -3.16 1.69 -7.21
C CYS A 31 -3.08 3.18 -7.57
N VAL A 32 -3.74 4.03 -6.80
CA VAL A 32 -3.78 5.48 -7.03
C VAL A 32 -3.15 6.26 -5.88
N LYS A 33 -3.00 7.56 -6.04
CA LYS A 33 -2.64 8.44 -4.93
C LYS A 33 -3.85 8.66 -4.00
N ASN A 34 -3.58 8.88 -2.71
CA ASN A 34 -4.63 8.98 -1.68
C ASN A 34 -5.70 10.03 -1.98
N TYR A 35 -5.32 11.15 -2.58
CA TYR A 35 -6.24 12.23 -2.98
C TYR A 35 -7.20 11.85 -4.11
N SER A 36 -6.89 10.79 -4.89
CA SER A 36 -7.74 10.31 -6.00
C SER A 36 -8.63 9.12 -5.59
N LEU A 37 -8.57 8.67 -4.32
CA LEU A 37 -9.26 7.45 -3.91
C LEU A 37 -10.77 7.55 -4.03
N ASP A 38 -11.36 8.68 -3.65
CA ASP A 38 -12.82 8.86 -3.69
C ASP A 38 -13.34 8.96 -5.13
N ASP A 39 -12.62 9.68 -5.99
CA ASP A 39 -12.96 9.78 -7.42
C ASP A 39 -12.92 8.42 -8.11
N ILE A 40 -11.88 7.62 -7.80
CA ILE A 40 -11.75 6.26 -8.36
C ILE A 40 -12.82 5.34 -7.77
N ALA A 41 -13.16 5.46 -6.49
CA ALA A 41 -14.22 4.67 -5.89
C ALA A 41 -15.58 4.90 -6.58
N GLU A 42 -15.86 6.13 -7.00
CA GLU A 42 -17.04 6.43 -7.83
C GLU A 42 -16.99 5.74 -9.20
N GLN A 43 -15.84 5.83 -9.87
CA GLN A 43 -15.66 5.29 -11.21
C GLN A 43 -15.73 3.75 -11.26
N ILE A 44 -15.22 3.06 -10.24
CA ILE A 44 -15.24 1.59 -10.17
C ILE A 44 -16.56 1.02 -9.67
N ALA A 45 -17.45 1.84 -9.09
CA ALA A 45 -18.70 1.35 -8.49
C ALA A 45 -19.53 0.43 -9.42
N PRO A 46 -19.62 0.67 -10.74
CA PRO A 46 -20.35 -0.24 -11.65
C PRO A 46 -19.75 -1.65 -11.76
N CYS A 47 -18.45 -1.81 -11.46
CA CYS A 47 -17.74 -3.10 -11.54
C CYS A 47 -17.77 -3.87 -10.22
N VAL A 48 -18.23 -3.24 -9.14
CA VAL A 48 -18.14 -3.77 -7.77
C VAL A 48 -19.44 -4.47 -7.40
N GLY A 49 -19.35 -5.74 -7.06
CA GLY A 49 -20.47 -6.54 -6.52
C GLY A 49 -20.20 -6.94 -5.08
N ALA A 50 -21.15 -7.64 -4.46
CA ALA A 50 -21.02 -8.12 -3.09
C ALA A 50 -19.82 -9.08 -2.89
N ASP A 51 -19.51 -9.85 -3.93
CA ASP A 51 -18.41 -10.82 -3.92
C ASP A 51 -17.07 -10.27 -4.38
N THR A 52 -17.04 -9.02 -4.85
CA THR A 52 -15.80 -8.37 -5.32
C THR A 52 -14.86 -8.10 -4.14
N VAL A 53 -13.60 -8.42 -4.32
CA VAL A 53 -12.54 -8.04 -3.40
C VAL A 53 -11.89 -6.73 -3.86
N LEU A 54 -11.97 -5.70 -3.04
CA LEU A 54 -11.27 -4.44 -3.24
C LEU A 54 -9.97 -4.45 -2.42
N LEU A 55 -8.84 -4.24 -3.06
CA LEU A 55 -7.54 -4.16 -2.40
C LEU A 55 -6.84 -2.86 -2.74
N PRO A 56 -6.80 -1.89 -1.81
CA PRO A 56 -5.98 -0.69 -1.98
C PRO A 56 -4.49 -1.06 -1.86
N VAL A 57 -3.72 -0.71 -2.89
CA VAL A 57 -2.26 -0.90 -2.95
C VAL A 57 -1.63 0.49 -3.03
N MET A 58 -1.57 1.16 -1.89
CA MET A 58 -1.17 2.56 -1.81
C MET A 58 -0.59 2.89 -0.44
N ASN A 59 0.16 3.98 -0.34
CA ASN A 59 0.69 4.46 0.93
C ASN A 59 -0.41 5.10 1.80
N GLY A 60 -0.22 5.07 3.11
CA GLY A 60 -1.16 5.61 4.10
C GLY A 60 -1.84 4.51 4.90
N ILE A 61 -2.62 4.91 5.90
CA ILE A 61 -3.27 4.01 6.87
C ILE A 61 -4.79 3.93 6.71
N GLU A 62 -5.41 4.76 5.87
CA GLU A 62 -6.86 4.99 5.84
C GLU A 62 -7.59 4.36 4.65
N ALA A 63 -6.85 3.91 3.62
CA ALA A 63 -7.44 3.55 2.33
C ALA A 63 -8.52 2.46 2.45
N GLY A 64 -8.23 1.38 3.19
CA GLY A 64 -9.21 0.31 3.43
C GLY A 64 -10.44 0.81 4.17
N ASP A 65 -10.27 1.66 5.19
CA ASP A 65 -11.39 2.20 5.98
C ASP A 65 -12.26 3.14 5.15
N ARG A 66 -11.67 3.95 4.26
CA ARG A 66 -12.41 4.80 3.31
C ARG A 66 -13.22 3.95 2.33
N LEU A 67 -12.63 2.89 1.80
CA LEU A 67 -13.33 1.96 0.91
C LEU A 67 -14.46 1.21 1.62
N ARG A 68 -14.28 0.74 2.86
CA ARG A 68 -15.34 0.10 3.65
C ARG A 68 -16.52 1.05 3.90
N ARG A 69 -16.26 2.32 4.17
CA ARG A 69 -17.34 3.33 4.31
C ARG A 69 -18.08 3.56 3.01
N ARG A 70 -17.38 3.55 1.87
CA ARG A 70 -17.98 3.80 0.55
C ARG A 70 -18.71 2.58 0.02
N PHE A 71 -18.21 1.38 0.30
CA PHE A 71 -18.73 0.11 -0.19
C PHE A 71 -19.04 -0.83 0.99
N PRO A 72 -20.30 -0.88 1.46
CA PRO A 72 -20.65 -1.70 2.63
C PRO A 72 -20.78 -3.19 2.34
N HIS A 73 -20.84 -3.61 1.08
CA HIS A 73 -21.13 -4.98 0.69
C HIS A 73 -19.91 -5.78 0.19
N PRO A 74 -19.02 -5.23 -0.65
CA PRO A 74 -17.86 -5.98 -1.14
C PRO A 74 -16.85 -6.24 -0.03
N ILE A 75 -15.96 -7.19 -0.30
CA ILE A 75 -14.86 -7.52 0.58
C ILE A 75 -13.77 -6.47 0.41
N VAL A 76 -13.37 -5.82 1.49
CA VAL A 76 -12.27 -4.85 1.47
C VAL A 76 -11.08 -5.39 2.24
N GLY A 77 -10.01 -5.70 1.52
CA GLY A 77 -8.72 -6.02 2.09
C GLY A 77 -7.92 -4.78 2.45
N ASP A 78 -6.83 -5.01 3.14
CA ASP A 78 -5.78 -4.03 3.42
C ASP A 78 -4.45 -4.59 2.91
N SER A 79 -3.54 -3.72 2.49
CA SER A 79 -2.23 -4.16 2.03
C SER A 79 -1.12 -3.20 2.37
N VAL A 80 0.08 -3.73 2.39
CA VAL A 80 1.32 -2.97 2.42
C VAL A 80 2.26 -3.54 1.37
N ILE A 81 2.89 -2.67 0.57
CA ILE A 81 3.86 -3.07 -0.44
C ILE A 81 5.16 -2.29 -0.26
N TYR A 82 6.29 -2.99 -0.30
CA TYR A 82 7.63 -2.42 -0.33
C TYR A 82 8.21 -2.65 -1.71
N THR A 83 8.41 -1.59 -2.47
CA THR A 83 9.01 -1.61 -3.80
C THR A 83 9.61 -0.25 -4.10
N ILE A 84 10.68 -0.22 -4.87
CA ILE A 84 11.27 1.01 -5.40
C ILE A 84 10.99 1.04 -6.89
N THR A 85 10.18 1.99 -7.34
CA THR A 85 9.79 2.11 -8.74
C THR A 85 9.86 3.56 -9.18
N ALA A 86 10.34 3.79 -10.39
CA ALA A 86 10.33 5.08 -11.06
C ALA A 86 9.38 5.02 -12.27
N ALA A 87 8.57 6.07 -12.43
CA ALA A 87 7.75 6.24 -13.63
C ALA A 87 8.62 6.82 -14.75
N GLU A 88 8.53 6.24 -15.92
CA GLU A 88 9.23 6.67 -17.13
C GLU A 88 8.30 7.52 -18.04
N ALA A 89 8.90 8.26 -18.94
CA ALA A 89 8.17 9.21 -19.81
C ALA A 89 7.17 8.54 -20.78
N ASP A 90 7.36 7.27 -21.10
CA ASP A 90 6.51 6.47 -21.99
C ASP A 90 5.36 5.74 -21.29
N PHE A 91 5.03 6.15 -20.07
CA PHE A 91 4.06 5.48 -19.17
C PHE A 91 4.47 4.08 -18.71
N SER A 92 5.72 3.70 -18.88
CA SER A 92 6.29 2.50 -18.26
C SER A 92 6.70 2.79 -16.82
N ALA A 93 6.96 1.73 -16.07
CA ALA A 93 7.52 1.82 -14.73
C ALA A 93 8.75 0.93 -14.66
N ARG A 94 9.85 1.48 -14.16
CA ARG A 94 11.08 0.75 -13.93
C ARG A 94 11.22 0.42 -12.45
N GLN A 95 11.34 -0.85 -12.14
CA GLN A 95 11.67 -1.30 -10.79
C GLN A 95 13.18 -1.15 -10.56
N GLU A 96 13.56 -0.58 -9.44
CA GLU A 96 14.94 -0.49 -8.97
C GLU A 96 15.21 -1.55 -7.90
N GLY A 97 16.28 -2.32 -8.10
CA GLY A 97 16.60 -3.47 -7.25
C GLY A 97 15.68 -4.68 -7.47
N SER A 98 15.99 -5.77 -6.76
CA SER A 98 15.26 -7.04 -6.86
C SER A 98 14.22 -7.25 -5.76
N TYR A 99 14.17 -6.35 -4.77
CA TYR A 99 13.29 -6.52 -3.61
C TYR A 99 11.91 -5.92 -3.88
N THR A 100 10.92 -6.77 -3.87
CA THR A 100 9.52 -6.36 -3.80
C THR A 100 8.80 -7.33 -2.86
N TYR A 101 8.15 -6.79 -1.84
CA TYR A 101 7.41 -7.56 -0.86
C TYR A 101 6.05 -6.93 -0.65
N MET A 102 5.02 -7.75 -0.58
CA MET A 102 3.65 -7.32 -0.28
C MET A 102 3.06 -8.18 0.82
N ALA A 103 2.39 -7.55 1.77
CA ALA A 103 1.50 -8.25 2.69
C ALA A 103 0.05 -7.85 2.40
N VAL A 104 -0.84 -8.83 2.50
CA VAL A 104 -2.29 -8.68 2.35
C VAL A 104 -2.95 -9.19 3.62
N GLY A 105 -3.97 -8.49 4.08
CA GLY A 105 -4.75 -8.86 5.25
C GLY A 105 -6.06 -8.10 5.28
N SER A 106 -6.68 -8.03 6.44
CA SER A 106 -7.82 -7.13 6.69
C SER A 106 -7.84 -6.74 8.16
N LYS A 107 -8.08 -5.47 8.45
CA LYS A 107 -8.21 -4.95 9.81
C LYS A 107 -9.45 -5.50 10.53
N SER A 108 -10.47 -5.89 9.80
CA SER A 108 -11.73 -6.42 10.36
C SER A 108 -12.30 -7.52 9.45
N PRO A 109 -11.61 -8.67 9.31
CA PRO A 109 -12.06 -9.70 8.41
C PRO A 109 -13.24 -10.46 9.01
N LYS A 110 -14.32 -10.61 8.25
CA LYS A 110 -15.25 -11.70 8.47
C LYS A 110 -14.54 -13.01 8.08
N GLU A 111 -14.91 -14.11 8.72
CA GLU A 111 -14.22 -15.39 8.44
C GLU A 111 -14.36 -15.82 6.97
N GLU A 112 -15.54 -15.62 6.40
CA GLU A 112 -15.85 -15.87 4.98
C GLU A 112 -15.02 -15.02 4.00
N ASP A 113 -14.58 -13.83 4.42
CA ASP A 113 -13.78 -12.92 3.59
C ASP A 113 -12.30 -13.32 3.56
N ARG A 114 -11.82 -13.99 4.62
CA ARG A 114 -10.43 -14.42 4.75
C ARG A 114 -9.98 -15.33 3.62
N ASP A 115 -10.81 -16.29 3.24
CA ASP A 115 -10.45 -17.26 2.21
C ASP A 115 -10.29 -16.58 0.84
N LYS A 116 -11.16 -15.62 0.51
CA LYS A 116 -11.05 -14.84 -0.72
C LYS A 116 -9.80 -13.94 -0.72
N LEU A 117 -9.47 -13.33 0.43
CA LEU A 117 -8.27 -12.51 0.56
C LEU A 117 -6.97 -13.35 0.51
N LYS A 118 -6.98 -14.55 1.10
CA LYS A 118 -5.88 -15.52 1.00
C LYS A 118 -5.73 -16.02 -0.43
N ALA A 119 -6.83 -16.28 -1.13
CA ALA A 119 -6.81 -16.65 -2.54
C ALA A 119 -6.20 -15.53 -3.40
N LEU A 120 -6.56 -14.26 -3.15
CA LEU A 120 -5.93 -13.13 -3.82
C LEU A 120 -4.42 -13.03 -3.54
N ALA A 121 -4.00 -13.19 -2.29
CA ALA A 121 -2.57 -13.18 -1.94
C ALA A 121 -1.81 -14.33 -2.64
N THR A 122 -2.43 -15.49 -2.78
CA THR A 122 -1.89 -16.63 -3.53
C THR A 122 -1.79 -16.33 -5.02
N LEU A 123 -2.85 -15.77 -5.62
CA LEU A 123 -2.86 -15.35 -7.01
C LEU A 123 -1.73 -14.35 -7.32
N LEU A 124 -1.55 -13.34 -6.46
CA LEU A 124 -0.48 -12.38 -6.60
C LEU A 124 0.91 -13.02 -6.47
N ARG A 125 1.08 -13.96 -5.54
CA ARG A 125 2.33 -14.71 -5.39
C ARG A 125 2.65 -15.55 -6.62
N ASP A 126 1.64 -16.15 -7.24
CA ASP A 126 1.81 -16.99 -8.43
C ASP A 126 2.24 -16.17 -9.67
N THR A 127 2.10 -14.85 -9.64
CA THR A 127 2.68 -13.94 -10.65
C THR A 127 4.16 -13.66 -10.45
N GLY A 128 4.78 -14.18 -9.38
CA GLY A 128 6.19 -13.94 -9.02
C GLY A 128 6.40 -12.81 -8.01
N LEU A 129 5.34 -12.19 -7.50
CA LEU A 129 5.41 -11.20 -6.42
C LEU A 129 5.57 -11.94 -5.08
N ASP A 130 6.54 -11.58 -4.23
CA ASP A 130 6.57 -12.05 -2.84
C ASP A 130 5.39 -11.45 -2.07
N CYS A 131 4.23 -12.11 -2.20
CA CYS A 131 2.98 -11.71 -1.57
C CYS A 131 2.58 -12.71 -0.48
N ARG A 132 2.31 -12.22 0.72
CA ARG A 132 1.97 -13.05 1.88
C ARG A 132 0.71 -12.55 2.56
N TRP A 133 -0.11 -13.50 3.03
CA TRP A 133 -1.18 -13.19 3.96
C TRP A 133 -0.61 -12.91 5.35
N THR A 134 -1.20 -11.95 6.06
CA THR A 134 -0.91 -11.68 7.47
C THR A 134 -2.20 -11.40 8.24
N GLU A 135 -2.28 -11.89 9.47
CA GLU A 135 -3.37 -11.56 10.39
C GLU A 135 -3.14 -10.18 11.03
N ASP A 136 -1.89 -9.71 11.07
CA ASP A 136 -1.51 -8.43 11.69
C ASP A 136 -1.16 -7.38 10.61
N ILE A 137 -2.10 -7.17 9.68
CA ILE A 137 -1.91 -6.22 8.59
C ILE A 137 -1.87 -4.77 9.09
N GLU A 138 -2.58 -4.47 10.16
CA GLU A 138 -2.65 -3.12 10.70
C GLU A 138 -1.28 -2.68 11.22
N SER A 139 -0.63 -3.52 12.01
CA SER A 139 0.74 -3.28 12.46
C SER A 139 1.72 -3.13 11.29
N ALA A 140 1.63 -3.99 10.27
CA ALA A 140 2.48 -3.92 9.08
C ALA A 140 2.31 -2.60 8.30
N ILE A 141 1.08 -2.11 8.16
CA ILE A 141 0.77 -0.83 7.52
C ILE A 141 1.36 0.33 8.34
N TRP A 142 1.15 0.31 9.65
CA TRP A 142 1.66 1.36 10.54
C TRP A 142 3.19 1.40 10.56
N GLN A 143 3.87 0.26 10.59
CA GLN A 143 5.33 0.20 10.51
C GLN A 143 5.85 0.92 9.26
N LYS A 144 5.26 0.63 8.09
CA LYS A 144 5.62 1.33 6.85
C LYS A 144 5.27 2.82 6.89
N TYR A 145 4.12 3.17 7.46
CA TYR A 145 3.68 4.56 7.57
C TYR A 145 4.65 5.39 8.43
N ILE A 146 5.07 4.86 9.58
CA ILE A 146 6.07 5.48 10.46
C ILE A 146 7.38 5.72 9.71
N LEU A 147 7.88 4.69 9.00
CA LEU A 147 9.09 4.82 8.17
C LEU A 147 8.93 5.91 7.11
N ASN A 148 7.82 5.91 6.38
CA ASN A 148 7.58 6.89 5.33
C ASN A 148 7.49 8.32 5.88
N CYS A 149 6.81 8.53 7.01
CA CYS A 149 6.71 9.85 7.63
C CYS A 149 8.09 10.38 8.01
N ALA A 150 8.91 9.57 8.67
CA ALA A 150 10.22 9.98 9.12
C ALA A 150 11.20 10.21 7.95
N PHE A 151 11.33 9.24 7.05
CA PHE A 151 12.25 9.34 5.91
C PHE A 151 11.88 10.47 4.96
N ASN A 152 10.62 10.60 4.57
CA ASN A 152 10.19 11.65 3.67
C ASN A 152 10.40 13.05 4.27
N SER A 153 10.17 13.20 5.58
CA SER A 153 10.40 14.48 6.27
C SER A 153 11.88 14.88 6.28
N VAL A 154 12.76 13.95 6.63
CA VAL A 154 14.20 14.22 6.69
C VAL A 154 14.78 14.45 5.30
N THR A 155 14.46 13.60 4.32
CA THR A 155 14.95 13.76 2.96
C THR A 155 14.48 15.06 2.32
N ALA A 156 13.22 15.45 2.55
CA ALA A 156 12.68 16.72 2.07
C ALA A 156 13.33 17.93 2.76
N ARG A 157 13.47 17.89 4.10
CA ARG A 157 14.10 18.99 4.88
C ARG A 157 15.52 19.26 4.45
N TYR A 158 16.31 18.21 4.26
CA TYR A 158 17.73 18.33 3.97
C TYR A 158 18.07 18.19 2.48
N GLN A 159 17.06 18.00 1.61
CA GLN A 159 17.22 17.75 0.17
C GLN A 159 18.30 16.69 -0.10
N THR A 160 18.19 15.57 0.59
CA THR A 160 19.18 14.47 0.60
C THR A 160 18.49 13.14 0.36
N ASP A 161 19.28 12.11 0.07
CA ASP A 161 18.85 10.72 0.00
C ASP A 161 19.20 9.95 1.31
N LEU A 162 18.92 8.65 1.31
CA LEU A 162 19.25 7.77 2.43
C LEU A 162 20.76 7.68 2.68
N GLY A 163 21.57 7.77 1.63
CA GLY A 163 23.03 7.78 1.74
C GLY A 163 23.54 9.01 2.51
N GLY A 164 22.99 10.17 2.19
CA GLY A 164 23.33 11.41 2.89
C GLY A 164 22.83 11.48 4.34
N ILE A 165 21.75 10.74 4.69
CA ILE A 165 21.34 10.59 6.09
C ILE A 165 22.34 9.71 6.86
N ARG A 166 22.81 8.63 6.24
CA ARG A 166 23.77 7.69 6.87
C ARG A 166 25.10 8.31 7.23
N THR A 167 25.55 9.25 6.43
CA THR A 167 26.87 9.87 6.58
C THR A 167 26.88 11.13 7.46
N ASP A 168 25.71 11.57 7.94
CA ASP A 168 25.54 12.80 8.72
C ASP A 168 24.84 12.52 10.06
N ALA A 169 25.56 12.67 11.14
CA ALA A 169 25.06 12.35 12.49
C ALA A 169 23.86 13.22 12.92
N ALA A 170 23.78 14.48 12.46
CA ALA A 170 22.65 15.36 12.78
C ALA A 170 21.38 14.90 12.05
N LYS A 171 21.48 14.57 10.77
CA LYS A 171 20.35 14.04 9.99
C LYS A 171 19.88 12.69 10.52
N ALA A 172 20.82 11.81 10.90
CA ALA A 172 20.49 10.52 11.53
C ALA A 172 19.80 10.70 12.89
N SER A 173 20.18 11.73 13.66
CA SER A 173 19.53 12.06 14.94
C SER A 173 18.10 12.55 14.72
N ASP A 174 17.86 13.43 13.74
CA ASP A 174 16.52 13.93 13.38
C ASP A 174 15.63 12.79 12.88
N LEU A 175 16.17 11.89 12.04
CA LEU A 175 15.43 10.69 11.60
C LEU A 175 14.99 9.84 12.79
N LYS A 176 15.89 9.60 13.74
CA LYS A 176 15.57 8.81 14.93
C LYS A 176 14.50 9.47 15.79
N ALA A 177 14.57 10.79 15.97
CA ALA A 177 13.56 11.53 16.71
C ALA A 177 12.17 11.40 16.07
N LEU A 178 12.07 11.62 14.75
CA LEU A 178 10.81 11.49 14.02
C LEU A 178 10.25 10.07 14.02
N LEU A 179 11.11 9.04 13.92
CA LEU A 179 10.69 7.65 14.06
C LEU A 179 10.09 7.39 15.44
N SER A 180 10.71 7.91 16.50
CA SER A 180 10.24 7.75 17.87
C SER A 180 8.90 8.46 18.11
N GLU A 181 8.75 9.68 17.57
CA GLU A 181 7.48 10.42 17.66
C GLU A 181 6.35 9.70 16.90
N ALA A 182 6.60 9.27 15.68
CA ALA A 182 5.60 8.58 14.87
C ALA A 182 5.21 7.22 15.49
N PHE A 183 6.18 6.51 16.10
CA PHE A 183 5.93 5.28 16.85
C PHE A 183 5.03 5.52 18.06
N ALA A 184 5.32 6.56 18.85
CA ALA A 184 4.51 6.94 20.00
C ALA A 184 3.06 7.29 19.61
N VAL A 185 2.85 7.92 18.46
CA VAL A 185 1.50 8.16 17.91
C VAL A 185 0.80 6.84 17.60
N GLY A 186 1.48 5.87 16.96
CA GLY A 186 0.93 4.56 16.70
C GLY A 186 0.52 3.82 17.99
N GLU A 187 1.37 3.82 19.01
CA GLU A 187 1.03 3.24 20.31
C GLU A 187 -0.16 3.95 20.97
N ALA A 188 -0.19 5.27 20.93
CA ALA A 188 -1.29 6.07 21.50
C ALA A 188 -2.64 5.83 20.80
N THR A 189 -2.63 5.41 19.54
CA THR A 189 -3.83 5.01 18.79
C THR A 189 -4.22 3.54 19.01
N GLY A 190 -3.50 2.83 19.87
CA GLY A 190 -3.82 1.44 20.26
C GLY A 190 -3.25 0.37 19.32
N ILE A 191 -2.35 0.75 18.42
CA ILE A 191 -1.73 -0.19 17.48
C ILE A 191 -0.65 -1.03 18.23
N ALA A 192 -0.72 -2.34 18.09
CA ALA A 192 0.28 -3.26 18.61
C ALA A 192 1.54 -3.24 17.74
N LEU A 193 2.42 -2.27 17.98
CA LEU A 193 3.69 -2.16 17.27
C LEU A 193 4.79 -3.00 17.93
N PRO A 194 5.59 -3.75 17.17
CA PRO A 194 6.70 -4.53 17.71
C PRO A 194 7.81 -3.59 18.22
N LYS A 195 8.12 -3.69 19.51
CA LYS A 195 9.08 -2.78 20.17
C LYS A 195 10.54 -3.00 19.74
N ASP A 196 10.86 -4.18 19.27
CA ASP A 196 12.17 -4.57 18.76
C ASP A 196 12.46 -4.07 17.34
N GLN A 197 11.43 -3.59 16.66
CA GLN A 197 11.52 -3.06 15.30
C GLN A 197 11.54 -1.51 15.24
N LEU A 198 11.60 -0.84 16.36
CA LEU A 198 12.20 0.52 16.34
C LEU A 198 13.56 0.34 15.66
N PRO A 199 13.80 0.95 14.48
CA PRO A 199 14.95 0.62 13.68
C PRO A 199 16.20 0.70 14.54
N ASP A 200 16.68 -0.48 14.92
CA ASP A 200 17.95 -0.61 15.59
C ASP A 200 18.99 -0.05 14.61
N ARG A 201 20.00 0.61 15.15
CA ARG A 201 21.03 1.35 14.42
C ARG A 201 21.67 0.64 13.24
N LYS A 202 21.37 -0.65 13.02
CA LYS A 202 21.99 -1.51 12.01
C LYS A 202 21.08 -1.87 10.82
N SER A 203 19.75 -1.75 10.93
CA SER A 203 18.84 -2.22 9.87
C SER A 203 18.28 -1.11 8.98
N VAL A 204 18.40 0.15 9.39
CA VAL A 204 17.88 1.31 8.65
C VAL A 204 19.02 2.22 8.15
N VAL A 205 20.26 1.92 8.53
CA VAL A 205 21.48 2.67 8.13
C VAL A 205 22.46 1.74 7.45
#